data_fcfaff038ba0d947f5b1cdacb3666ed4
#
_entry.id   fcfaff038ba0d947f5b1cdacb3666ed4
#
_cell.length_a   1.000
_cell.length_b   1.000
_cell.length_c   1.000
_cell.angle_alpha   90.00
_cell.angle_beta   90.00
_cell.angle_gamma   90.00
#
_symmetry.space_group_name_H-M   'P 1'
#
loop_
_entity.id
_entity.type
_entity.pdbx_description
1 polymer ?
#
loop_
_entity_poly.entity_id
_entity_poly.type
_entity_poly.pdbx_seq_one_letter_code
_entity_poly.pdbx_strand_id
1 'polypeptide(L)'
;MSNNNNSSPHILLTSHPASIFKHTVPLNWGAKTPEKRGPVIASLTTREHRNAIGTHSGSYSVYRALANAAGNLTAEHKPDLTNTSPVVKVGPFPSWRDPEQIVSLDPWGADVSLYFNDSFKKGYDIRPSIAVTTAHITMPEITAAIDAGRLKIDGEIISQYKDVLVTKAAIEPVWYLPGIAKRFGIGEGDLRRVLFDQTGGMFPELITRPDLKVLLPPIGSTSVYIFGPVENVSNVKKQLTLRIHDECNGSDVFGSDICTCRPYLTHGIEEAIRTAQEGGSGLVVYFRKEGRALGEVTKFLVYNARKRQEGGDSASTYFHRTECIAGVQDMRFQQLMPDVLHWLGIKRIDRLVSMSDMKYNAIVGSGIEVIKRISIPEELVPPDARVEMEAKKAAGYFTEDKVKNEEELKNVKGRKLDE
;
A
#
# COMPACT_ATOMS: atom_id res chain seq x y z
N MET A 1 30.83 35.11 32.28
CA MET A 1 30.35 35.61 30.99
C MET A 1 29.40 34.56 30.41
N SER A 2 28.12 34.78 30.60
CA SER A 2 27.07 33.87 30.15
C SER A 2 26.91 34.01 28.62
N ASN A 3 27.25 32.98 27.89
CA ASN A 3 26.91 32.88 26.47
C ASN A 3 25.40 32.70 26.36
N ASN A 4 24.69 33.81 26.24
CA ASN A 4 23.32 33.82 25.74
C ASN A 4 23.37 33.45 24.25
N ASN A 5 23.27 32.17 23.93
CA ASN A 5 22.85 31.71 22.64
C ASN A 5 21.35 32.00 22.47
N ASN A 6 21.05 33.27 22.19
CA ASN A 6 19.76 33.67 21.64
C ASN A 6 19.70 33.15 20.19
N SER A 7 19.48 31.85 20.02
CA SER A 7 19.02 31.32 18.75
C SER A 7 17.60 31.83 18.55
N SER A 8 17.44 32.81 17.68
CA SER A 8 16.13 33.25 17.22
C SER A 8 15.32 32.01 16.84
N PRO A 9 14.05 31.88 17.28
CA PRO A 9 13.18 30.79 16.84
C PRO A 9 12.82 30.90 15.34
N HIS A 10 13.29 31.94 14.68
CA HIS A 10 13.13 32.12 13.23
C HIS A 10 14.27 31.36 12.55
N ILE A 11 13.96 30.32 12.19
CA ILE A 11 14.27 29.60 11.02
C ILE A 11 15.35 30.12 10.17
N LEU A 12 16.22 29.39 10.30
CA LEU A 12 17.37 29.28 9.48
C LEU A 12 16.96 28.65 8.15
N LEU A 13 16.61 29.50 7.23
CA LEU A 13 16.30 29.12 5.84
C LEU A 13 17.57 28.77 5.05
N THR A 14 18.71 28.71 5.67
CA THR A 14 19.98 28.52 5.01
C THR A 14 20.79 27.40 5.66
N SER A 15 21.72 26.87 4.90
CA SER A 15 22.64 25.82 5.29
C SER A 15 23.10 25.92 6.75
N HIS A 16 22.55 25.05 7.60
CA HIS A 16 23.03 24.94 8.97
C HIS A 16 24.27 24.06 9.01
N PRO A 17 25.26 24.44 9.78
CA PRO A 17 26.35 23.52 10.07
C PRO A 17 25.76 22.24 10.67
N ALA A 18 26.20 21.08 10.19
CA ALA A 18 25.84 19.78 10.72
C ALA A 18 25.99 19.67 12.25
N SER A 19 26.76 20.58 12.87
CA SER A 19 26.95 20.70 14.30
C SER A 19 25.70 21.05 15.11
N ILE A 20 24.66 21.64 14.50
CA ILE A 20 23.40 21.93 15.19
C ILE A 20 22.55 20.66 15.40
N PHE A 21 22.79 19.64 14.57
CA PHE A 21 22.05 18.35 14.59
C PHE A 21 22.86 17.20 15.20
N LYS A 22 23.84 17.52 16.06
CA LYS A 22 24.79 16.56 16.65
C LYS A 22 24.18 15.40 17.41
N HIS A 23 22.91 15.47 17.75
CA HIS A 23 22.24 14.49 18.60
C HIS A 23 21.19 13.64 17.88
N THR A 24 20.96 13.86 16.59
CA THR A 24 20.04 13.00 15.80
C THR A 24 20.52 11.56 15.84
N VAL A 25 19.63 10.65 16.19
CA VAL A 25 19.96 9.20 16.21
C VAL A 25 20.33 8.78 14.78
N PRO A 26 21.51 8.17 14.59
CA PRO A 26 21.95 7.77 13.25
C PRO A 26 20.98 6.78 12.61
N LEU A 27 20.72 6.97 11.32
CA LEU A 27 19.88 6.11 10.52
C LEU A 27 20.61 5.76 9.22
N ASN A 28 21.04 4.50 9.10
CA ASN A 28 21.72 3.98 7.93
C ASN A 28 20.82 2.99 7.20
N TRP A 29 20.08 3.45 6.19
CA TRP A 29 19.01 2.68 5.55
C TRP A 29 19.45 1.34 4.99
N GLY A 30 20.64 1.22 4.43
CA GLY A 30 21.19 -0.01 3.84
C GLY A 30 22.07 -0.85 4.78
N ALA A 31 22.06 -0.62 6.09
CA ALA A 31 22.93 -1.36 6.99
C ALA A 31 22.56 -2.85 7.09
N LYS A 32 23.58 -3.68 7.30
CA LYS A 32 23.45 -5.15 7.32
C LYS A 32 22.73 -5.68 8.57
N THR A 33 22.67 -4.93 9.65
CA THR A 33 22.02 -5.34 10.90
C THR A 33 21.13 -4.21 11.42
N PRO A 34 20.04 -4.53 12.16
CA PRO A 34 19.15 -3.52 12.71
C PRO A 34 19.86 -2.53 13.64
N GLU A 35 20.83 -2.97 14.44
CA GLU A 35 21.56 -2.10 15.36
C GLU A 35 22.39 -1.06 14.60
N LYS A 36 23.02 -1.46 13.47
CA LYS A 36 23.78 -0.55 12.62
C LYS A 36 22.88 0.32 11.76
N ARG A 37 21.67 -0.15 11.47
CA ARG A 37 20.66 0.60 10.73
C ARG A 37 20.10 1.73 11.58
N GLY A 38 19.84 1.49 12.86
CA GLY A 38 19.17 2.39 13.77
C GLY A 38 17.65 2.40 13.60
N PRO A 39 16.88 2.79 14.66
CA PRO A 39 15.41 2.90 14.57
C PRO A 39 14.97 4.17 13.85
N VAL A 40 13.78 4.14 13.24
CA VAL A 40 13.09 5.36 12.79
C VAL A 40 12.43 6.03 14.00
N ILE A 41 12.72 7.31 14.21
CA ILE A 41 12.19 8.11 15.31
C ILE A 41 11.61 9.40 14.74
N ALA A 42 10.28 9.49 14.76
CA ALA A 42 9.54 10.67 14.32
C ALA A 42 8.93 11.46 15.49
N SER A 43 9.03 10.93 16.73
CA SER A 43 8.50 11.57 17.92
C SER A 43 9.21 12.88 18.25
N LEU A 44 8.46 13.84 18.80
CA LEU A 44 8.98 15.10 19.32
C LEU A 44 9.23 15.08 20.83
N THR A 45 9.02 13.95 21.52
CA THR A 45 9.24 13.83 22.97
C THR A 45 10.66 14.20 23.36
N THR A 46 11.64 13.75 22.54
CA THR A 46 13.02 14.18 22.62
C THR A 46 13.47 14.60 21.23
N ARG A 47 13.44 15.90 20.99
CA ARG A 47 13.68 16.50 19.66
C ARG A 47 15.03 16.10 19.06
N GLU A 48 16.03 15.95 19.91
CA GLU A 48 17.40 15.57 19.56
C GLU A 48 17.50 14.13 19.00
N HIS A 49 16.58 13.26 19.38
CA HIS A 49 16.55 11.89 18.89
C HIS A 49 15.89 11.74 17.52
N ARG A 50 15.09 12.72 17.10
CA ARG A 50 14.30 12.67 15.88
C ARG A 50 15.18 12.58 14.62
N ASN A 51 14.96 11.53 13.82
CA ASN A 51 15.68 11.27 12.57
C ASN A 51 14.75 11.10 11.36
N ALA A 52 13.46 11.33 11.52
CA ALA A 52 12.46 11.27 10.45
C ALA A 52 11.51 12.48 10.49
N ILE A 53 11.01 12.87 9.33
CA ILE A 53 10.00 13.92 9.14
C ILE A 53 8.60 13.29 9.25
N GLY A 54 7.63 14.03 9.76
CA GLY A 54 6.26 13.56 9.93
C GLY A 54 6.02 12.87 11.27
N THR A 55 5.01 12.01 11.33
CA THR A 55 4.63 11.30 12.55
C THR A 55 4.18 9.87 12.23
N HIS A 56 4.49 8.94 13.16
CA HIS A 56 3.96 7.58 13.07
C HIS A 56 2.44 7.56 13.14
N SER A 57 1.81 6.57 12.50
CA SER A 57 0.38 6.29 12.52
C SER A 57 -0.51 7.40 11.95
N GLY A 58 0.07 8.39 11.25
CA GLY A 58 -0.69 9.41 10.51
C GLY A 58 -1.91 9.95 11.28
N SER A 59 -3.12 9.73 10.74
CA SER A 59 -4.39 10.16 11.35
C SER A 59 -4.68 9.50 12.70
N TYR A 60 -4.24 8.27 12.97
CA TYR A 60 -4.46 7.61 14.26
C TYR A 60 -3.75 8.33 15.41
N SER A 61 -2.59 8.92 15.18
CA SER A 61 -1.92 9.78 16.18
C SER A 61 -2.79 10.97 16.58
N VAL A 62 -3.47 11.59 15.62
CA VAL A 62 -4.37 12.72 15.87
C VAL A 62 -5.60 12.27 16.66
N TYR A 63 -6.24 11.15 16.28
CA TYR A 63 -7.38 10.59 17.03
C TYR A 63 -6.98 10.21 18.46
N ARG A 64 -5.83 9.57 18.63
CA ARG A 64 -5.29 9.22 19.96
C ARG A 64 -5.04 10.47 20.81
N ALA A 65 -4.45 11.51 20.23
CA ALA A 65 -4.23 12.78 20.92
C ALA A 65 -5.54 13.42 21.35
N LEU A 66 -6.56 13.43 20.49
CA LEU A 66 -7.89 13.93 20.82
C LEU A 66 -8.55 13.10 21.92
N ALA A 67 -8.47 11.77 21.87
CA ALA A 67 -9.00 10.90 22.92
C ALA A 67 -8.33 11.14 24.27
N ASN A 68 -7.02 11.35 24.29
CA ASN A 68 -6.30 11.73 25.52
C ASN A 68 -6.75 13.11 26.03
N ALA A 69 -6.84 14.10 25.17
CA ALA A 69 -7.27 15.46 25.53
C ALA A 69 -8.70 15.49 26.05
N ALA A 70 -9.58 14.63 25.51
CA ALA A 70 -10.98 14.48 25.95
C ALA A 70 -11.15 13.61 27.19
N GLY A 71 -10.08 13.04 27.74
CA GLY A 71 -10.15 12.13 28.90
C GLY A 71 -10.71 10.74 28.61
N ASN A 72 -10.88 10.38 27.35
CA ASN A 72 -11.40 9.07 26.92
C ASN A 72 -10.32 7.99 26.86
N LEU A 73 -9.05 8.38 26.89
CA LEU A 73 -7.90 7.49 26.87
C LEU A 73 -6.84 8.02 27.83
N THR A 74 -6.30 7.14 28.66
CA THR A 74 -5.13 7.45 29.49
C THR A 74 -3.87 7.42 28.65
N ALA A 75 -3.03 8.46 28.74
CA ALA A 75 -1.82 8.57 27.92
C ALA A 75 -0.84 7.40 28.14
N GLU A 76 -0.78 6.90 29.36
CA GLU A 76 0.08 5.79 29.83
C GLU A 76 -0.53 4.41 29.55
N HIS A 77 -1.73 4.35 28.95
CA HIS A 77 -2.40 3.07 28.65
C HIS A 77 -1.48 2.15 27.84
N LYS A 78 -1.32 0.93 28.33
CA LYS A 78 -0.66 -0.16 27.61
C LYS A 78 -1.69 -1.19 27.22
N PRO A 79 -1.65 -1.69 25.96
CA PRO A 79 -2.60 -2.69 25.51
C PRO A 79 -2.42 -3.99 26.33
N ASP A 80 -3.52 -4.60 26.73
CA ASP A 80 -3.54 -5.98 27.19
C ASP A 80 -3.54 -6.90 25.95
N LEU A 81 -2.46 -7.64 25.78
CA LEU A 81 -2.26 -8.57 24.66
C LEU A 81 -2.58 -10.02 25.04
N THR A 82 -3.25 -10.25 26.19
CA THR A 82 -3.73 -11.57 26.59
C THR A 82 -4.69 -12.10 25.51
N ASN A 83 -4.52 -13.37 25.11
CA ASN A 83 -5.33 -14.03 24.07
C ASN A 83 -5.29 -13.39 22.68
N THR A 84 -4.26 -12.62 22.36
CA THR A 84 -4.07 -12.05 21.01
C THR A 84 -3.12 -12.88 20.14
N SER A 85 -2.64 -14.01 20.63
CA SER A 85 -1.82 -14.97 19.87
C SER A 85 -2.65 -15.63 18.74
N PRO A 86 -1.98 -16.11 17.65
CA PRO A 86 -0.53 -16.21 17.50
C PRO A 86 0.14 -14.92 17.01
N VAL A 87 1.39 -14.71 17.42
CA VAL A 87 2.26 -13.70 16.84
C VAL A 87 2.94 -14.27 15.59
N VAL A 88 2.75 -13.62 14.46
CA VAL A 88 3.35 -14.04 13.19
C VAL A 88 4.61 -13.22 12.93
N LYS A 89 5.71 -13.92 12.66
CA LYS A 89 6.98 -13.29 12.29
C LYS A 89 7.16 -13.30 10.78
N VAL A 90 7.62 -12.17 10.25
CA VAL A 90 8.00 -12.01 8.85
C VAL A 90 9.49 -11.65 8.80
N GLY A 91 10.25 -12.35 7.97
CA GLY A 91 11.68 -12.06 7.79
C GLY A 91 12.58 -12.40 8.98
N PRO A 92 13.77 -11.78 9.06
CA PRO A 92 14.33 -10.84 8.08
C PRO A 92 14.78 -11.48 6.76
N PHE A 93 14.59 -10.77 5.66
CA PHE A 93 15.02 -11.20 4.33
C PHE A 93 16.22 -10.37 3.84
N PRO A 94 17.04 -10.90 2.88
CA PRO A 94 18.16 -10.16 2.30
C PRO A 94 17.77 -8.81 1.69
N SER A 95 16.58 -8.71 1.10
CA SER A 95 15.98 -7.49 0.55
C SER A 95 15.89 -6.33 1.55
N TRP A 96 15.75 -6.62 2.86
CA TRP A 96 15.66 -5.60 3.91
C TRP A 96 16.96 -4.78 4.08
N ARG A 97 18.07 -5.30 3.57
CA ARG A 97 19.41 -4.71 3.66
C ARG A 97 19.81 -3.99 2.38
N ASP A 98 18.94 -3.95 1.40
CA ASP A 98 19.18 -3.29 0.13
C ASP A 98 18.42 -1.96 0.09
N PRO A 99 19.12 -0.80 0.13
CA PRO A 99 18.49 0.51 0.17
C PRO A 99 17.79 0.89 -1.13
N GLU A 100 17.89 0.07 -2.18
CA GLU A 100 17.24 0.28 -3.46
C GLU A 100 15.97 -0.56 -3.64
N GLN A 101 15.89 -1.71 -2.97
CA GLN A 101 14.73 -2.61 -3.08
C GLN A 101 13.55 -2.18 -2.23
N ILE A 102 13.79 -1.57 -1.06
CA ILE A 102 12.73 -1.11 -0.17
C ILE A 102 12.99 0.35 0.22
N VAL A 103 12.19 1.26 -0.31
CA VAL A 103 12.34 2.71 -0.10
C VAL A 103 11.07 3.39 0.39
N SER A 104 9.91 2.69 0.39
CA SER A 104 8.60 3.27 0.72
C SER A 104 7.96 2.74 2.00
N LEU A 105 8.62 1.81 2.69
CA LEU A 105 8.24 1.29 4.00
C LEU A 105 9.49 1.00 4.84
N ASP A 106 9.33 0.90 6.18
CA ASP A 106 10.43 0.48 7.04
C ASP A 106 10.46 -1.05 7.17
N PRO A 107 11.45 -1.75 6.57
CA PRO A 107 11.49 -3.21 6.63
C PRO A 107 11.63 -3.74 8.06
N TRP A 108 12.22 -2.98 8.99
CA TRP A 108 12.42 -3.36 10.39
C TRP A 108 11.27 -2.87 11.30
N GLY A 109 10.20 -2.37 10.71
CA GLY A 109 9.11 -1.70 11.42
C GLY A 109 8.12 -2.61 12.15
N ALA A 110 8.24 -3.95 12.06
CA ALA A 110 7.32 -4.88 12.70
C ALA A 110 7.70 -5.17 14.16
N ASP A 111 8.78 -5.86 14.39
CA ASP A 111 9.22 -6.31 15.72
C ASP A 111 10.26 -5.34 16.33
N VAL A 112 9.90 -4.06 16.44
CA VAL A 112 10.83 -3.01 16.87
C VAL A 112 11.45 -3.26 18.26
N SER A 113 10.71 -3.90 19.16
CA SER A 113 11.20 -4.26 20.49
C SER A 113 12.29 -5.32 20.45
N LEU A 114 12.23 -6.24 19.49
CA LEU A 114 13.26 -7.26 19.25
C LEU A 114 14.49 -6.64 18.59
N TYR A 115 14.28 -5.89 17.52
CA TYR A 115 15.38 -5.37 16.70
C TYR A 115 16.13 -4.20 17.33
N PHE A 116 15.46 -3.39 18.17
CA PHE A 116 16.00 -2.14 18.74
C PHE A 116 15.99 -2.12 20.27
N ASN A 117 16.10 -3.28 20.92
CA ASN A 117 16.05 -3.39 22.39
C ASN A 117 17.03 -2.44 23.10
N ASP A 118 18.27 -2.32 22.61
CA ASP A 118 19.25 -1.43 23.22
C ASP A 118 18.93 0.06 23.01
N SER A 119 18.22 0.39 21.96
CA SER A 119 17.71 1.74 21.71
C SER A 119 16.54 2.08 22.66
N PHE A 120 15.67 1.11 22.95
CA PHE A 120 14.64 1.26 23.99
C PHE A 120 15.24 1.48 25.37
N LYS A 121 16.31 0.74 25.74
CA LYS A 121 17.03 0.94 27.01
C LYS A 121 17.64 2.35 27.14
N LYS A 122 17.96 2.98 26.00
CA LYS A 122 18.44 4.38 25.96
C LYS A 122 17.31 5.42 26.02
N GLY A 123 16.06 4.98 26.12
CA GLY A 123 14.89 5.86 26.21
C GLY A 123 14.43 6.44 24.86
N TYR A 124 14.79 5.82 23.74
CA TYR A 124 14.32 6.28 22.43
C TYR A 124 12.83 5.94 22.24
N ASP A 125 12.04 6.89 21.76
CA ASP A 125 10.62 6.71 21.44
C ASP A 125 10.49 6.07 20.03
N ILE A 126 10.61 4.75 20.01
CA ILE A 126 10.51 3.94 18.81
C ILE A 126 9.10 3.35 18.74
N ARG A 127 8.44 3.55 17.61
CA ARG A 127 7.10 3.03 17.38
C ARG A 127 7.08 2.11 16.17
N PRO A 128 6.31 1.00 16.20
CA PRO A 128 6.16 0.13 15.05
C PRO A 128 5.44 0.88 13.92
N SER A 129 5.90 0.67 12.69
CA SER A 129 5.23 1.10 11.46
C SER A 129 4.53 -0.05 10.74
N ILE A 130 4.73 -1.27 11.22
CA ILE A 130 4.09 -2.49 10.69
C ILE A 130 3.50 -3.27 11.87
N ALA A 131 2.24 -3.69 11.71
CA ALA A 131 1.56 -4.59 12.65
C ALA A 131 1.12 -5.84 11.92
N VAL A 132 1.37 -7.02 12.49
CA VAL A 132 1.00 -8.32 11.92
C VAL A 132 0.19 -9.12 12.94
N THR A 133 -0.95 -9.64 12.50
CA THR A 133 -1.82 -10.49 13.34
C THR A 133 -2.58 -11.49 12.49
N THR A 134 -3.15 -12.51 13.13
CA THR A 134 -3.94 -13.55 12.48
C THR A 134 -5.32 -13.62 13.11
N ALA A 135 -6.35 -13.80 12.30
CA ALA A 135 -7.72 -13.96 12.75
C ALA A 135 -8.52 -14.84 11.79
N HIS A 136 -9.64 -15.39 12.28
CA HIS A 136 -10.66 -16.00 11.43
C HIS A 136 -11.67 -14.92 11.03
N ILE A 137 -12.03 -14.91 9.75
CA ILE A 137 -13.03 -13.99 9.21
C ILE A 137 -14.02 -14.73 8.31
N THR A 138 -15.28 -14.33 8.35
CA THR A 138 -16.31 -14.82 7.43
C THR A 138 -16.55 -13.77 6.34
N MET A 139 -16.58 -14.24 5.09
CA MET A 139 -16.80 -13.39 3.92
C MET A 139 -17.96 -13.97 3.10
N PRO A 140 -19.03 -13.18 2.81
CA PRO A 140 -20.20 -13.68 2.07
C PRO A 140 -19.86 -14.30 0.71
N GLU A 141 -18.93 -13.70 -0.03
CA GLU A 141 -18.51 -14.19 -1.35
C GLU A 141 -17.77 -15.53 -1.25
N ILE A 142 -17.01 -15.73 -0.18
CA ILE A 142 -16.32 -17.01 0.06
C ILE A 142 -17.32 -18.08 0.51
N THR A 143 -18.29 -17.72 1.34
CA THR A 143 -19.41 -18.62 1.68
C THR A 143 -20.14 -19.06 0.40
N ALA A 144 -20.45 -18.14 -0.51
CA ALA A 144 -21.07 -18.47 -1.78
C ALA A 144 -20.17 -19.34 -2.67
N ALA A 145 -18.84 -19.15 -2.66
CA ALA A 145 -17.90 -19.98 -3.39
C ALA A 145 -17.85 -21.42 -2.83
N ILE A 146 -17.95 -21.58 -1.50
CA ILE A 146 -18.04 -22.87 -0.83
C ILE A 146 -19.36 -23.57 -1.21
N ASP A 147 -20.47 -22.87 -1.12
CA ASP A 147 -21.79 -23.41 -1.44
C ASP A 147 -21.93 -23.83 -2.92
N ALA A 148 -21.22 -23.14 -3.79
CA ALA A 148 -21.10 -23.48 -5.22
C ALA A 148 -20.05 -24.57 -5.51
N GLY A 149 -19.36 -25.11 -4.52
CA GLY A 149 -18.34 -26.15 -4.68
C GLY A 149 -17.02 -25.69 -5.30
N ARG A 150 -16.78 -24.37 -5.41
CA ARG A 150 -15.52 -23.82 -5.95
C ARG A 150 -14.41 -23.78 -4.90
N LEU A 151 -14.74 -23.72 -3.62
CA LEU A 151 -13.82 -23.86 -2.48
C LEU A 151 -14.31 -25.00 -1.58
N LYS A 152 -13.43 -25.56 -0.76
CA LYS A 152 -13.73 -26.70 0.12
C LYS A 152 -13.57 -26.30 1.58
N ILE A 153 -14.37 -26.93 2.45
CA ILE A 153 -14.14 -26.93 3.89
C ILE A 153 -13.04 -27.95 4.14
N ASP A 154 -11.83 -27.51 4.50
CA ASP A 154 -10.65 -28.38 4.69
C ASP A 154 -10.21 -28.48 6.16
N GLY A 155 -10.73 -27.61 7.03
CA GLY A 155 -10.39 -27.56 8.44
C GLY A 155 -9.09 -26.84 8.77
N GLU A 156 -8.32 -26.41 7.74
CA GLU A 156 -7.05 -25.69 7.88
C GLU A 156 -7.16 -24.23 7.42
N ILE A 157 -7.50 -24.00 6.17
CA ILE A 157 -7.68 -22.67 5.58
C ILE A 157 -9.11 -22.20 5.79
N ILE A 158 -10.07 -23.09 5.57
CA ILE A 158 -11.50 -22.85 5.79
C ILE A 158 -12.00 -23.79 6.87
N SER A 159 -12.44 -23.23 8.00
CA SER A 159 -12.98 -24.00 9.10
C SER A 159 -14.33 -24.64 8.75
N GLN A 160 -14.77 -25.60 9.59
CA GLN A 160 -16.12 -26.19 9.49
C GLN A 160 -17.26 -25.17 9.62
N TYR A 161 -16.99 -23.97 10.14
CA TYR A 161 -17.94 -22.87 10.27
C TYR A 161 -17.90 -21.90 9.07
N LYS A 162 -17.16 -22.24 8.00
CA LYS A 162 -16.96 -21.44 6.78
C LYS A 162 -16.23 -20.11 7.02
N ASP A 163 -15.54 -19.94 8.14
CA ASP A 163 -14.61 -18.85 8.33
C ASP A 163 -13.23 -19.20 7.76
N VAL A 164 -12.49 -18.18 7.40
CA VAL A 164 -11.19 -18.30 6.74
C VAL A 164 -10.11 -17.79 7.70
N LEU A 165 -9.07 -18.61 7.91
CA LEU A 165 -7.89 -18.17 8.62
C LEU A 165 -7.07 -17.23 7.75
N VAL A 166 -6.88 -15.99 8.22
CA VAL A 166 -6.11 -14.98 7.48
C VAL A 166 -5.10 -14.29 8.38
N THR A 167 -3.88 -14.15 7.89
CA THR A 167 -2.87 -13.28 8.50
C THR A 167 -2.91 -11.92 7.83
N LYS A 168 -3.02 -10.86 8.63
CA LYS A 168 -3.03 -9.49 8.15
C LYS A 168 -1.80 -8.74 8.61
N ALA A 169 -1.11 -8.07 7.68
CA ALA A 169 -0.13 -7.04 7.97
C ALA A 169 -0.70 -5.67 7.58
N ALA A 170 -0.61 -4.69 8.51
CA ALA A 170 -0.86 -3.28 8.24
C ALA A 170 0.47 -2.55 8.19
N ILE A 171 0.77 -1.90 7.07
CA ILE A 171 2.07 -1.28 6.78
C ILE A 171 1.87 0.21 6.56
N GLU A 172 2.47 1.02 7.42
CA GLU A 172 2.50 2.47 7.24
C GLU A 172 3.62 2.88 6.27
N PRO A 173 3.40 3.91 5.47
CA PRO A 173 4.42 4.41 4.58
C PRO A 173 5.56 5.06 5.38
N VAL A 174 6.79 4.67 5.04
CA VAL A 174 8.03 5.25 5.56
C VAL A 174 8.96 5.43 4.38
N TRP A 175 9.08 6.66 3.88
CA TRP A 175 9.79 6.97 2.65
C TRP A 175 11.24 7.33 2.92
N TYR A 176 12.16 6.53 2.39
CA TYR A 176 13.57 6.89 2.31
C TYR A 176 13.79 7.80 1.11
N LEU A 177 13.85 9.11 1.33
CA LEU A 177 13.83 10.14 0.29
C LEU A 177 14.95 9.98 -0.78
N PRO A 178 16.20 9.66 -0.43
CA PRO A 178 17.22 9.41 -1.45
C PRO A 178 16.88 8.23 -2.37
N GLY A 179 16.33 7.15 -1.81
CA GLY A 179 15.91 5.98 -2.57
C GLY A 179 14.70 6.25 -3.46
N ILE A 180 13.71 6.99 -2.95
CA ILE A 180 12.56 7.46 -3.74
C ILE A 180 13.05 8.30 -4.92
N ALA A 181 13.88 9.31 -4.66
CA ALA A 181 14.41 10.20 -5.70
C ALA A 181 15.14 9.41 -6.80
N LYS A 182 16.01 8.47 -6.39
CA LYS A 182 16.74 7.61 -7.33
C LYS A 182 15.79 6.76 -8.18
N ARG A 183 14.75 6.16 -7.56
CA ARG A 183 13.78 5.29 -8.26
C ARG A 183 12.97 6.04 -9.30
N PHE A 184 12.69 7.31 -9.08
CA PHE A 184 12.00 8.18 -10.04
C PHE A 184 12.94 8.96 -10.97
N GLY A 185 14.25 8.79 -10.85
CA GLY A 185 15.23 9.46 -11.70
C GLY A 185 15.29 11.00 -11.51
N ILE A 186 14.99 11.49 -10.30
CA ILE A 186 14.99 12.92 -9.95
C ILE A 186 15.99 13.21 -8.84
N GLY A 187 16.41 14.49 -8.73
CA GLY A 187 17.26 14.91 -7.63
C GLY A 187 16.54 14.90 -6.27
N GLU A 188 17.21 14.48 -5.18
CA GLU A 188 16.62 14.50 -3.83
C GLU A 188 16.15 15.91 -3.45
N GLY A 189 16.92 16.95 -3.80
CA GLY A 189 16.56 18.34 -3.55
C GLY A 189 15.30 18.78 -4.29
N ASP A 190 15.14 18.34 -5.54
CA ASP A 190 13.95 18.63 -6.34
C ASP A 190 12.72 17.90 -5.78
N LEU A 191 12.86 16.61 -5.43
CA LEU A 191 11.81 15.87 -4.76
C LEU A 191 11.34 16.58 -3.49
N ARG A 192 12.26 16.98 -2.63
CA ARG A 192 11.95 17.67 -1.37
C ARG A 192 11.22 18.99 -1.60
N ARG A 193 11.70 19.80 -2.54
CA ARG A 193 11.07 21.08 -2.89
C ARG A 193 9.64 20.88 -3.41
N VAL A 194 9.45 19.98 -4.36
CA VAL A 194 8.12 19.72 -4.92
C VAL A 194 7.16 19.15 -3.85
N LEU A 195 7.64 18.23 -3.01
CA LEU A 195 6.82 17.74 -1.88
C LEU A 195 6.43 18.87 -0.94
N PHE A 196 7.35 19.77 -0.60
CA PHE A 196 7.06 20.93 0.24
C PHE A 196 6.03 21.87 -0.41
N ASP A 197 6.29 22.29 -1.65
CA ASP A 197 5.45 23.27 -2.36
C ASP A 197 4.01 22.71 -2.59
N GLN A 198 3.91 21.47 -3.07
CA GLN A 198 2.60 20.87 -3.41
C GLN A 198 1.79 20.40 -2.19
N THR A 199 2.40 20.31 -1.02
CA THR A 199 1.68 20.05 0.23
C THR A 199 1.38 21.34 1.01
N GLY A 200 1.57 22.50 0.42
CA GLY A 200 1.33 23.78 1.07
C GLY A 200 2.26 24.04 2.26
N GLY A 201 3.49 23.53 2.21
CA GLY A 201 4.47 23.68 3.27
C GLY A 201 4.24 22.79 4.49
N MET A 202 3.47 21.71 4.35
CA MET A 202 3.09 20.81 5.47
C MET A 202 4.29 20.32 6.29
N PHE A 203 5.45 20.11 5.62
CA PHE A 203 6.66 19.62 6.26
C PHE A 203 7.84 20.54 5.98
N PRO A 204 8.02 21.63 6.73
CA PRO A 204 9.12 22.57 6.52
C PRO A 204 10.50 21.90 6.65
N GLU A 205 10.61 20.79 7.36
CA GLU A 205 11.85 20.03 7.48
C GLU A 205 12.32 19.44 6.15
N LEU A 206 11.45 19.27 5.17
CA LEU A 206 11.89 18.90 3.81
C LEU A 206 12.93 19.87 3.25
N ILE A 207 12.80 21.16 3.58
CA ILE A 207 13.72 22.22 3.15
C ILE A 207 14.78 22.52 4.21
N THR A 208 14.38 22.58 5.50
CA THR A 208 15.25 23.07 6.57
C THR A 208 16.12 21.99 7.21
N ARG A 209 15.82 20.72 6.99
CA ARG A 209 16.50 19.56 7.60
C ARG A 209 16.98 18.54 6.55
N PRO A 210 17.97 18.89 5.71
CA PRO A 210 18.50 17.98 4.68
C PRO A 210 19.20 16.74 5.27
N ASP A 211 19.53 16.77 6.55
CA ASP A 211 20.05 15.64 7.33
C ASP A 211 18.99 14.55 7.57
N LEU A 212 17.70 14.90 7.68
CA LEU A 212 16.62 13.94 7.84
C LEU A 212 16.28 13.30 6.47
N LYS A 213 16.64 12.03 6.31
CA LYS A 213 16.50 11.30 5.06
C LYS A 213 15.21 10.50 4.95
N VAL A 214 14.39 10.49 5.98
CA VAL A 214 13.15 9.73 6.05
C VAL A 214 11.96 10.65 6.26
N LEU A 215 10.89 10.43 5.48
CA LEU A 215 9.58 11.07 5.60
C LEU A 215 8.52 10.00 5.89
N LEU A 216 7.65 10.26 6.86
CA LEU A 216 6.42 9.52 7.10
C LEU A 216 5.26 10.33 6.49
N PRO A 217 4.90 10.10 5.23
CA PRO A 217 3.86 10.88 4.57
C PRO A 217 2.48 10.51 5.10
N PRO A 218 1.53 11.45 5.20
CA PRO A 218 0.17 11.21 5.66
C PRO A 218 -0.70 10.61 4.54
N ILE A 219 -0.27 9.49 3.99
CA ILE A 219 -1.00 8.75 2.96
C ILE A 219 -1.55 7.44 3.52
N GLY A 220 -2.53 6.86 2.83
CA GLY A 220 -3.16 5.61 3.27
C GLY A 220 -2.15 4.47 3.39
N SER A 221 -2.32 3.66 4.42
CA SER A 221 -1.52 2.47 4.68
C SER A 221 -1.74 1.37 3.63
N THR A 222 -0.82 0.43 3.55
CA THR A 222 -0.97 -0.80 2.78
C THR A 222 -1.43 -1.92 3.71
N SER A 223 -2.47 -2.63 3.34
CA SER A 223 -2.91 -3.85 4.03
C SER A 223 -2.52 -5.07 3.20
N VAL A 224 -1.92 -6.05 3.85
CA VAL A 224 -1.57 -7.34 3.25
C VAL A 224 -2.42 -8.41 3.90
N TYR A 225 -3.08 -9.23 3.11
CA TYR A 225 -3.85 -10.39 3.58
C TYR A 225 -3.18 -11.65 3.01
N ILE A 226 -2.79 -12.55 3.90
CA ILE A 226 -2.12 -13.81 3.56
C ILE A 226 -3.04 -14.96 3.94
N PHE A 227 -3.33 -15.82 2.98
CA PHE A 227 -4.08 -17.05 3.13
C PHE A 227 -3.11 -18.23 3.03
N GLY A 228 -3.17 -19.14 4.01
CA GLY A 228 -2.21 -20.22 4.15
C GLY A 228 -0.95 -19.84 4.93
N PRO A 229 0.05 -20.75 5.00
CA PRO A 229 1.26 -20.57 5.79
C PRO A 229 2.09 -19.37 5.32
N VAL A 230 2.44 -18.47 6.24
CA VAL A 230 3.18 -17.23 5.93
C VAL A 230 4.58 -17.54 5.38
N GLU A 231 5.21 -18.59 5.85
CA GLU A 231 6.53 -19.06 5.39
C GLU A 231 6.54 -19.52 3.93
N ASN A 232 5.40 -19.95 3.40
CA ASN A 232 5.29 -20.33 1.98
C ASN A 232 5.35 -19.12 1.04
N VAL A 233 5.03 -17.91 1.51
CA VAL A 233 5.00 -16.69 0.68
C VAL A 233 6.36 -16.39 0.03
N SER A 234 7.46 -16.63 0.74
CA SER A 234 8.82 -16.45 0.23
C SER A 234 9.46 -17.72 -0.33
N ASN A 235 8.77 -18.85 -0.27
CA ASN A 235 9.30 -20.15 -0.67
C ASN A 235 9.02 -20.42 -2.16
N VAL A 236 10.03 -20.27 -3.01
CA VAL A 236 9.93 -20.48 -4.47
C VAL A 236 9.52 -21.90 -4.90
N LYS A 237 9.51 -22.89 -3.97
CA LYS A 237 9.03 -24.25 -4.24
C LYS A 237 7.54 -24.44 -3.97
N LYS A 238 6.89 -23.43 -3.40
CA LYS A 238 5.46 -23.40 -3.11
C LYS A 238 4.77 -22.44 -4.07
N GLN A 239 3.56 -22.77 -4.47
CA GLN A 239 2.78 -21.88 -5.33
C GLN A 239 2.37 -20.63 -4.58
N LEU A 240 2.48 -19.48 -5.24
CA LEU A 240 2.03 -18.21 -4.74
C LEU A 240 1.05 -17.56 -5.74
N THR A 241 -0.16 -17.32 -5.29
CA THR A 241 -1.12 -16.47 -5.99
C THR A 241 -1.12 -15.08 -5.38
N LEU A 242 -1.03 -14.06 -6.21
CA LEU A 242 -1.02 -12.66 -5.80
C LEU A 242 -2.11 -11.85 -6.48
N ARG A 243 -2.87 -11.09 -5.69
CA ARG A 243 -3.70 -9.97 -6.14
C ARG A 243 -3.16 -8.67 -5.56
N ILE A 244 -2.90 -7.68 -6.41
CA ILE A 244 -2.61 -6.30 -5.99
C ILE A 244 -3.81 -5.43 -6.32
N HIS A 245 -4.38 -4.82 -5.29
CA HIS A 245 -5.59 -4.04 -5.39
C HIS A 245 -5.35 -2.60 -4.91
N ASP A 246 -5.73 -1.62 -5.72
CA ASP A 246 -5.86 -0.24 -5.27
C ASP A 246 -7.31 0.00 -4.86
N GLU A 247 -7.52 0.57 -3.69
CA GLU A 247 -8.84 0.86 -3.11
C GLU A 247 -9.79 1.50 -4.13
N CYS A 248 -11.02 1.06 -4.09
CA CYS A 248 -12.12 1.61 -4.84
C CYS A 248 -13.37 1.58 -3.95
N ASN A 249 -13.50 2.59 -3.07
CA ASN A 249 -14.51 2.60 -2.02
C ASN A 249 -15.94 2.37 -2.55
N GLY A 250 -16.34 3.07 -3.62
CA GLY A 250 -17.66 2.90 -4.23
C GLY A 250 -17.94 1.48 -4.73
N SER A 251 -16.91 0.74 -5.19
CA SER A 251 -17.06 -0.65 -5.63
C SER A 251 -16.85 -1.63 -4.49
N ASP A 252 -15.74 -1.49 -3.75
CA ASP A 252 -15.34 -2.47 -2.73
C ASP A 252 -16.33 -2.52 -1.56
N VAL A 253 -16.86 -1.36 -1.13
CA VAL A 253 -17.76 -1.22 0.02
C VAL A 253 -19.22 -1.15 -0.40
N PHE A 254 -19.56 -0.32 -1.40
CA PHE A 254 -20.94 -0.05 -1.79
C PHE A 254 -21.42 -0.89 -2.99
N GLY A 255 -20.55 -1.75 -3.55
CA GLY A 255 -20.93 -2.68 -4.62
C GLY A 255 -21.28 -2.02 -5.95
N SER A 256 -20.71 -0.83 -6.26
CA SER A 256 -20.91 -0.17 -7.54
C SER A 256 -20.55 -1.08 -8.71
N ASP A 257 -21.45 -1.19 -9.67
CA ASP A 257 -21.33 -2.03 -10.85
C ASP A 257 -20.69 -1.34 -12.07
N ILE A 258 -20.35 -0.04 -11.92
CA ILE A 258 -19.75 0.76 -13.02
C ILE A 258 -18.29 0.43 -13.29
N CYS A 259 -17.64 -0.30 -12.40
CA CYS A 259 -16.26 -0.76 -12.54
C CYS A 259 -16.07 -2.21 -12.06
N THR A 260 -14.91 -2.77 -12.38
CA THR A 260 -14.56 -4.16 -12.07
C THR A 260 -13.77 -4.34 -10.78
N CYS A 261 -13.63 -3.30 -9.93
CA CYS A 261 -12.72 -3.37 -8.79
C CYS A 261 -13.12 -4.44 -7.78
N ARG A 262 -14.37 -4.43 -7.24
CA ARG A 262 -14.84 -5.45 -6.32
C ARG A 262 -14.84 -6.87 -6.92
N PRO A 263 -15.36 -7.12 -8.14
CA PRO A 263 -15.26 -8.42 -8.77
C PRO A 263 -13.82 -8.96 -8.86
N TYR A 264 -12.85 -8.10 -9.22
CA TYR A 264 -11.44 -8.49 -9.24
C TYR A 264 -10.88 -8.76 -7.84
N LEU A 265 -11.34 -8.03 -6.82
CA LEU A 265 -10.92 -8.23 -5.44
C LEU A 265 -11.42 -9.59 -4.93
N THR A 266 -12.70 -9.86 -5.06
CA THR A 266 -13.34 -11.10 -4.60
C THR A 266 -12.81 -12.33 -5.34
N HIS A 267 -12.66 -12.23 -6.68
CA HIS A 267 -12.02 -13.28 -7.48
C HIS A 267 -10.57 -13.52 -7.04
N GLY A 268 -9.81 -12.45 -6.79
CA GLY A 268 -8.43 -12.55 -6.31
C GLY A 268 -8.33 -13.21 -4.92
N ILE A 269 -9.28 -12.95 -4.03
CA ILE A 269 -9.36 -13.61 -2.71
C ILE A 269 -9.67 -15.10 -2.89
N GLU A 270 -10.64 -15.44 -3.75
CA GLU A 270 -10.99 -16.85 -4.03
C GLU A 270 -9.81 -17.62 -4.60
N GLU A 271 -9.09 -17.06 -5.58
CA GLU A 271 -7.88 -17.67 -6.15
C GLU A 271 -6.74 -17.82 -5.12
N ALA A 272 -6.58 -16.83 -4.23
CA ALA A 272 -5.61 -16.87 -3.15
C ALA A 272 -5.92 -18.00 -2.14
N ILE A 273 -7.18 -18.14 -1.75
CA ILE A 273 -7.63 -19.21 -0.84
C ILE A 273 -7.46 -20.58 -1.51
N ARG A 274 -7.83 -20.72 -2.79
CA ARG A 274 -7.68 -21.97 -3.55
C ARG A 274 -6.20 -22.42 -3.55
N THR A 275 -5.28 -21.52 -3.84
CA THR A 275 -3.85 -21.82 -3.82
C THR A 275 -3.36 -22.24 -2.42
N ALA A 276 -3.88 -21.63 -1.36
CA ALA A 276 -3.58 -22.03 0.00
C ALA A 276 -4.07 -23.46 0.29
N GLN A 277 -5.29 -23.81 -0.14
CA GLN A 277 -5.85 -25.17 -0.02
C GLN A 277 -5.09 -26.23 -0.84
N GLU A 278 -4.37 -25.82 -1.86
CA GLU A 278 -3.47 -26.67 -2.68
C GLU A 278 -2.06 -26.79 -2.09
N GLY A 279 -1.84 -26.28 -0.86
CA GLY A 279 -0.56 -26.37 -0.12
C GLY A 279 0.45 -25.27 -0.47
N GLY A 280 0.02 -24.24 -1.20
CA GLY A 280 0.74 -23.01 -1.44
C GLY A 280 0.35 -21.90 -0.45
N SER A 281 0.41 -20.64 -0.89
CA SER A 281 -0.16 -19.50 -0.19
C SER A 281 -0.74 -18.48 -1.16
N GLY A 282 -1.75 -17.78 -0.72
CA GLY A 282 -2.36 -16.69 -1.46
C GLY A 282 -2.15 -15.35 -0.78
N LEU A 283 -2.04 -14.30 -1.57
CA LEU A 283 -1.71 -12.98 -1.10
C LEU A 283 -2.61 -11.93 -1.76
N VAL A 284 -3.21 -11.06 -0.96
CA VAL A 284 -3.88 -9.85 -1.43
C VAL A 284 -3.18 -8.64 -0.80
N VAL A 285 -2.60 -7.80 -1.65
CA VAL A 285 -2.03 -6.52 -1.25
C VAL A 285 -3.02 -5.42 -1.61
N TYR A 286 -3.52 -4.72 -0.60
CA TYR A 286 -4.54 -3.71 -0.71
C TYR A 286 -3.96 -2.33 -0.36
N PHE A 287 -3.84 -1.47 -1.36
CA PHE A 287 -3.37 -0.09 -1.20
C PHE A 287 -4.56 0.83 -0.93
N ARG A 288 -4.53 1.49 0.22
CA ARG A 288 -5.58 2.43 0.63
C ARG A 288 -5.40 3.79 -0.02
N LYS A 289 -5.74 3.87 -1.29
CA LYS A 289 -5.76 5.10 -2.08
C LYS A 289 -6.83 4.99 -3.17
N GLU A 290 -7.78 5.89 -3.18
CA GLU A 290 -8.96 5.82 -4.02
C GLU A 290 -8.68 6.10 -5.50
N GLY A 291 -9.34 5.32 -6.35
CA GLY A 291 -9.59 5.61 -7.77
C GLY A 291 -8.38 6.06 -8.61
N ARG A 292 -7.34 5.24 -8.77
CA ARG A 292 -6.09 5.60 -9.47
C ARG A 292 -5.38 6.81 -8.81
N ALA A 293 -5.58 6.98 -7.50
CA ALA A 293 -5.11 8.11 -6.70
C ALA A 293 -5.67 9.49 -7.11
N LEU A 294 -6.77 9.50 -7.84
CA LEU A 294 -7.46 10.75 -8.25
C LEU A 294 -8.41 11.27 -7.18
N GLY A 295 -8.73 10.46 -6.18
CA GLY A 295 -9.71 10.74 -5.14
C GLY A 295 -11.14 10.35 -5.56
N GLU A 296 -11.98 10.10 -4.55
CA GLU A 296 -13.33 9.58 -4.74
C GLU A 296 -14.25 10.56 -5.49
N VAL A 297 -14.22 11.83 -5.10
CA VAL A 297 -15.05 12.85 -5.77
C VAL A 297 -14.69 13.00 -7.24
N THR A 298 -13.41 13.06 -7.57
CA THR A 298 -12.94 13.12 -8.96
C THR A 298 -13.42 11.91 -9.77
N LYS A 299 -13.40 10.73 -9.17
CA LYS A 299 -13.90 9.50 -9.79
C LYS A 299 -15.40 9.60 -10.12
N PHE A 300 -16.21 10.12 -9.21
CA PHE A 300 -17.64 10.36 -9.46
C PHE A 300 -17.87 11.40 -10.55
N LEU A 301 -17.04 12.45 -10.62
CA LEU A 301 -17.07 13.42 -11.73
C LEU A 301 -16.79 12.75 -13.08
N VAL A 302 -15.82 11.84 -13.12
CA VAL A 302 -15.53 11.03 -14.33
C VAL A 302 -16.74 10.17 -14.71
N TYR A 303 -17.38 9.53 -13.74
CA TYR A 303 -18.61 8.75 -14.01
C TYR A 303 -19.72 9.61 -14.58
N ASN A 304 -19.98 10.79 -14.01
CA ASN A 304 -20.96 11.74 -14.52
C ASN A 304 -20.61 12.18 -15.95
N ALA A 305 -19.34 12.55 -16.19
CA ALA A 305 -18.90 12.98 -17.53
C ALA A 305 -19.08 11.88 -18.58
N ARG A 306 -18.80 10.63 -18.21
CA ARG A 306 -19.03 9.47 -19.10
C ARG A 306 -20.53 9.25 -19.41
N LYS A 307 -21.36 9.27 -18.36
CA LYS A 307 -22.80 8.98 -18.51
C LYS A 307 -23.56 10.09 -19.22
N ARG A 308 -23.16 11.37 -19.03
CA ARG A 308 -23.86 12.53 -19.58
C ARG A 308 -23.30 13.08 -20.88
N GLN A 309 -22.24 12.51 -21.40
CA GLN A 309 -21.68 12.93 -22.70
C GLN A 309 -22.64 12.65 -23.85
N GLU A 310 -22.50 13.37 -24.96
CA GLU A 310 -23.20 13.08 -26.21
C GLU A 310 -22.91 11.63 -26.65
N GLY A 311 -23.95 10.91 -27.03
CA GLY A 311 -23.86 9.48 -27.37
C GLY A 311 -23.77 8.52 -26.16
N GLY A 312 -23.77 9.03 -24.92
CA GLY A 312 -23.77 8.26 -23.67
C GLY A 312 -22.42 7.62 -23.34
N ASP A 313 -22.38 6.81 -22.30
CA ASP A 313 -21.18 6.12 -21.84
C ASP A 313 -20.70 5.09 -22.90
N SER A 314 -19.45 5.22 -23.33
CA SER A 314 -18.86 4.38 -24.37
C SER A 314 -17.42 3.98 -24.03
N ALA A 315 -17.05 2.75 -24.38
CA ALA A 315 -15.70 2.25 -24.20
C ALA A 315 -14.65 3.07 -24.96
N SER A 316 -14.99 3.59 -26.15
CA SER A 316 -14.09 4.39 -26.98
C SER A 316 -13.68 5.73 -26.34
N THR A 317 -14.46 6.26 -25.40
CA THR A 317 -14.19 7.56 -24.75
C THR A 317 -13.77 7.45 -23.28
N TYR A 318 -13.62 6.21 -22.75
CA TYR A 318 -13.40 5.94 -21.34
C TYR A 318 -12.18 6.69 -20.77
N PHE A 319 -11.00 6.53 -21.37
CA PHE A 319 -9.77 7.18 -20.87
C PHE A 319 -9.77 8.67 -21.15
N HIS A 320 -10.28 9.10 -22.31
CA HIS A 320 -10.40 10.50 -22.66
C HIS A 320 -11.23 11.28 -21.61
N ARG A 321 -12.35 10.73 -21.13
CA ARG A 321 -13.14 11.37 -20.07
C ARG A 321 -12.42 11.44 -18.75
N THR A 322 -11.59 10.46 -18.43
CA THR A 322 -10.73 10.52 -17.24
C THR A 322 -9.72 11.65 -17.34
N GLU A 323 -9.04 11.79 -18.48
CA GLU A 323 -8.09 12.88 -18.71
C GLU A 323 -8.74 14.25 -18.70
N CYS A 324 -9.92 14.43 -19.29
CA CYS A 324 -10.65 15.69 -19.29
C CYS A 324 -10.95 16.20 -17.87
N ILE A 325 -11.21 15.28 -16.92
CA ILE A 325 -11.56 15.66 -15.54
C ILE A 325 -10.31 15.76 -14.65
N ALA A 326 -9.39 14.82 -14.78
CA ALA A 326 -8.28 14.65 -13.84
C ALA A 326 -6.93 15.17 -14.38
N GLY A 327 -6.83 15.51 -15.65
CA GLY A 327 -5.57 15.90 -16.30
C GLY A 327 -4.61 14.74 -16.56
N VAL A 328 -4.98 13.51 -16.16
CA VAL A 328 -4.14 12.32 -16.26
C VAL A 328 -5.03 11.07 -16.23
N GLN A 329 -4.57 9.97 -16.83
CA GLN A 329 -5.29 8.70 -16.79
C GLN A 329 -5.05 7.92 -15.49
N ASP A 330 -3.86 8.02 -14.91
CA ASP A 330 -3.45 7.26 -13.73
C ASP A 330 -2.30 7.97 -13.00
N MET A 331 -2.47 8.23 -11.68
CA MET A 331 -1.46 8.87 -10.81
C MET A 331 -0.81 7.88 -9.83
N ARG A 332 -1.07 6.57 -9.94
CA ARG A 332 -0.55 5.60 -8.97
C ARG A 332 0.95 5.41 -9.14
N PHE A 333 1.66 5.33 -8.03
CA PHE A 333 3.11 5.08 -7.98
C PHE A 333 3.39 3.57 -8.05
N GLN A 334 3.23 2.96 -9.21
CA GLN A 334 3.47 1.52 -9.35
C GLN A 334 4.93 1.14 -9.09
N GLN A 335 5.86 2.08 -9.24
CA GLN A 335 7.29 1.90 -8.93
C GLN A 335 7.57 1.62 -7.45
N LEU A 336 6.70 2.04 -6.52
CA LEU A 336 6.84 1.78 -5.09
C LEU A 336 6.10 0.51 -4.63
N MET A 337 5.22 -0.02 -5.45
CA MET A 337 4.38 -1.15 -5.11
C MET A 337 5.19 -2.45 -4.83
N PRO A 338 6.30 -2.77 -5.54
CA PRO A 338 7.08 -3.96 -5.26
C PRO A 338 7.75 -3.99 -3.89
N ASP A 339 7.89 -2.86 -3.21
CA ASP A 339 8.57 -2.79 -1.91
C ASP A 339 7.94 -3.72 -0.87
N VAL A 340 6.62 -3.80 -0.83
CA VAL A 340 5.89 -4.72 0.06
C VAL A 340 6.15 -6.18 -0.29
N LEU A 341 6.34 -6.49 -1.57
CA LEU A 341 6.67 -7.85 -2.03
C LEU A 341 8.10 -8.22 -1.61
N HIS A 342 9.03 -7.28 -1.74
CA HIS A 342 10.41 -7.43 -1.25
C HIS A 342 10.46 -7.55 0.28
N TRP A 343 9.60 -6.81 0.99
CA TRP A 343 9.47 -6.96 2.44
C TRP A 343 9.02 -8.36 2.85
N LEU A 344 8.15 -8.99 2.08
CA LEU A 344 7.72 -10.38 2.26
C LEU A 344 8.73 -11.43 1.73
N GLY A 345 9.85 -11.00 1.16
CA GLY A 345 10.88 -11.89 0.62
C GLY A 345 10.47 -12.61 -0.68
N ILE A 346 9.45 -12.12 -1.38
CA ILE A 346 8.91 -12.73 -2.61
C ILE A 346 9.94 -12.56 -3.73
N LYS A 347 10.24 -13.67 -4.41
CA LYS A 347 11.10 -13.73 -5.60
C LYS A 347 10.36 -14.24 -6.83
N ARG A 348 9.26 -14.95 -6.62
CA ARG A 348 8.47 -15.58 -7.68
C ARG A 348 6.98 -15.52 -7.31
N ILE A 349 6.17 -15.23 -8.31
CA ILE A 349 4.71 -15.25 -8.25
C ILE A 349 4.24 -16.22 -9.33
N ASP A 350 3.58 -17.32 -8.94
CA ASP A 350 3.10 -18.32 -9.90
C ASP A 350 1.85 -17.84 -10.62
N ARG A 351 0.96 -17.13 -9.92
CA ARG A 351 -0.32 -16.66 -10.46
C ARG A 351 -0.57 -15.21 -10.04
N LEU A 352 -0.48 -14.28 -10.97
CA LEU A 352 -0.80 -12.86 -10.75
C LEU A 352 -2.21 -12.55 -11.26
N VAL A 353 -3.16 -12.33 -10.34
CA VAL A 353 -4.55 -11.97 -10.67
C VAL A 353 -4.61 -10.48 -11.02
N SER A 354 -4.26 -10.14 -12.24
CA SER A 354 -4.21 -8.75 -12.73
C SER A 354 -4.15 -8.67 -14.25
N MET A 355 -4.92 -7.73 -14.82
CA MET A 355 -4.78 -7.35 -16.23
C MET A 355 -3.84 -6.13 -16.42
N SER A 356 -3.38 -5.47 -15.34
CA SER A 356 -2.60 -4.22 -15.44
C SER A 356 -1.15 -4.49 -15.81
N ASP A 357 -0.73 -4.00 -16.99
CA ASP A 357 0.67 -4.06 -17.43
C ASP A 357 1.58 -3.16 -16.58
N MET A 358 1.08 -2.03 -16.11
CA MET A 358 1.85 -1.17 -15.20
C MET A 358 2.27 -1.93 -13.93
N LYS A 359 1.35 -2.70 -13.32
CA LYS A 359 1.66 -3.52 -12.14
C LYS A 359 2.60 -4.67 -12.49
N TYR A 360 2.31 -5.38 -13.57
CA TYR A 360 3.17 -6.47 -14.05
C TYR A 360 4.60 -5.99 -14.31
N ASN A 361 4.74 -4.91 -15.08
CA ASN A 361 6.05 -4.35 -15.43
C ASN A 361 6.81 -3.85 -14.19
N ALA A 362 6.12 -3.24 -13.21
CA ALA A 362 6.75 -2.82 -11.96
C ALA A 362 7.27 -4.02 -11.15
N ILE A 363 6.51 -5.12 -11.09
CA ILE A 363 6.92 -6.35 -10.40
C ILE A 363 8.14 -6.97 -11.09
N VAL A 364 8.03 -7.22 -12.39
CA VAL A 364 9.12 -7.87 -13.16
C VAL A 364 10.35 -6.97 -13.21
N GLY A 365 10.17 -5.67 -13.42
CA GLY A 365 11.25 -4.67 -13.42
C GLY A 365 11.98 -4.57 -12.08
N SER A 366 11.33 -4.98 -10.96
CA SER A 366 11.95 -5.04 -9.63
C SER A 366 12.73 -6.36 -9.38
N GLY A 367 12.78 -7.28 -10.35
CA GLY A 367 13.46 -8.56 -10.26
C GLY A 367 12.63 -9.71 -9.67
N ILE A 368 11.31 -9.55 -9.59
CA ILE A 368 10.39 -10.63 -9.17
C ILE A 368 9.84 -11.34 -10.41
N GLU A 369 9.99 -12.66 -10.45
CA GLU A 369 9.48 -13.48 -11.55
C GLU A 369 7.95 -13.62 -11.46
N VAL A 370 7.26 -13.52 -12.60
CA VAL A 370 5.82 -13.80 -12.73
C VAL A 370 5.61 -14.88 -13.77
N ILE A 371 5.07 -16.03 -13.37
CA ILE A 371 4.90 -17.20 -14.26
C ILE A 371 3.66 -17.05 -15.12
N LYS A 372 2.51 -16.73 -14.51
CA LYS A 372 1.24 -16.62 -15.23
C LYS A 372 0.43 -15.43 -14.71
N ARG A 373 -0.25 -14.75 -15.63
CA ARG A 373 -1.30 -13.76 -15.32
C ARG A 373 -2.66 -14.43 -15.39
N ILE A 374 -3.55 -14.03 -14.51
CA ILE A 374 -4.92 -14.53 -14.43
C ILE A 374 -5.86 -13.36 -14.67
N SER A 375 -6.69 -13.46 -15.70
CA SER A 375 -7.78 -12.53 -15.97
C SER A 375 -9.00 -12.86 -15.11
N ILE A 376 -9.91 -11.89 -14.97
CA ILE A 376 -11.21 -12.15 -14.34
C ILE A 376 -12.09 -12.91 -15.34
N PRO A 377 -12.85 -13.93 -14.91
CA PRO A 377 -13.87 -14.56 -15.72
C PRO A 377 -14.94 -13.55 -16.19
N GLU A 378 -15.39 -13.66 -17.43
CA GLU A 378 -16.31 -12.70 -18.04
C GLU A 378 -17.65 -12.64 -17.31
N GLU A 379 -18.11 -13.77 -16.76
CA GLU A 379 -19.35 -13.88 -15.98
C GLU A 379 -19.33 -13.09 -14.70
N LEU A 380 -18.15 -12.74 -14.16
CA LEU A 380 -17.98 -11.92 -12.97
C LEU A 380 -17.95 -10.42 -13.28
N VAL A 381 -17.91 -10.04 -14.56
CA VAL A 381 -17.88 -8.63 -14.97
C VAL A 381 -19.29 -8.07 -14.98
N PRO A 382 -19.61 -7.05 -14.12
CA PRO A 382 -20.92 -6.43 -14.14
C PRO A 382 -21.26 -5.84 -15.52
N PRO A 383 -22.53 -5.88 -15.95
CA PRO A 383 -22.91 -5.39 -17.29
C PRO A 383 -22.44 -3.96 -17.58
N ASP A 384 -22.58 -3.04 -16.62
CA ASP A 384 -22.17 -1.63 -16.79
C ASP A 384 -20.64 -1.45 -16.80
N ALA A 385 -19.90 -2.35 -16.13
CA ALA A 385 -18.43 -2.36 -16.11
C ALA A 385 -17.80 -2.89 -17.42
N ARG A 386 -18.57 -3.42 -18.35
CA ARG A 386 -18.06 -3.85 -19.67
C ARG A 386 -17.43 -2.70 -20.44
N VAL A 387 -17.93 -1.47 -20.28
CA VAL A 387 -17.32 -0.26 -20.87
C VAL A 387 -15.86 -0.12 -20.41
N GLU A 388 -15.62 -0.25 -19.11
CA GLU A 388 -14.27 -0.19 -18.55
C GLU A 388 -13.40 -1.35 -19.04
N MET A 389 -13.94 -2.57 -19.07
CA MET A 389 -13.19 -3.76 -19.47
C MET A 389 -12.73 -3.68 -20.92
N GLU A 390 -13.62 -3.37 -21.83
CA GLU A 390 -13.28 -3.27 -23.25
C GLU A 390 -12.34 -2.10 -23.56
N ALA A 391 -12.53 -0.96 -22.88
CA ALA A 391 -11.60 0.17 -22.97
C ALA A 391 -10.19 -0.22 -22.49
N LYS A 392 -10.07 -0.97 -21.41
CA LYS A 392 -8.77 -1.45 -20.89
C LYS A 392 -8.12 -2.43 -21.88
N LYS A 393 -8.86 -3.41 -22.41
CA LYS A 393 -8.35 -4.34 -23.41
C LYS A 393 -7.80 -3.59 -24.63
N ALA A 394 -8.56 -2.63 -25.15
CA ALA A 394 -8.14 -1.80 -26.28
C ALA A 394 -6.93 -0.91 -25.98
N ALA A 395 -6.75 -0.49 -24.73
CA ALA A 395 -5.59 0.28 -24.28
C ALA A 395 -4.35 -0.59 -23.99
N GLY A 396 -4.37 -1.87 -24.36
CA GLY A 396 -3.22 -2.79 -24.22
C GLY A 396 -3.12 -3.49 -22.87
N TYR A 397 -4.15 -3.46 -22.04
CA TYR A 397 -4.16 -4.27 -20.82
C TYR A 397 -4.24 -5.76 -21.17
N PHE A 398 -3.57 -6.58 -20.40
CA PHE A 398 -3.52 -8.02 -20.63
C PHE A 398 -4.91 -8.65 -20.75
N THR A 399 -5.09 -9.40 -21.81
CA THR A 399 -6.28 -10.22 -22.06
C THR A 399 -5.89 -11.40 -22.94
N GLU A 400 -6.59 -12.53 -22.75
CA GLU A 400 -6.54 -13.68 -23.65
C GLU A 400 -7.64 -13.59 -24.73
N ASP A 401 -8.56 -12.61 -24.60
CA ASP A 401 -9.68 -12.41 -25.51
C ASP A 401 -9.28 -11.57 -26.74
N LYS A 402 -10.12 -11.63 -27.74
CA LYS A 402 -10.00 -10.75 -28.93
C LYS A 402 -10.23 -9.28 -28.51
N VAL A 403 -9.29 -8.41 -28.85
CA VAL A 403 -9.42 -6.97 -28.67
C VAL A 403 -10.34 -6.37 -29.73
N LYS A 404 -11.31 -5.56 -29.30
CA LYS A 404 -12.25 -4.86 -30.16
C LYS A 404 -11.57 -3.69 -30.88
N ASN A 405 -11.96 -3.47 -32.16
CA ASN A 405 -11.53 -2.28 -32.88
C ASN A 405 -12.32 -1.03 -32.45
N GLU A 406 -11.96 0.14 -32.97
CA GLU A 406 -12.56 1.42 -32.57
C GLU A 406 -14.07 1.51 -32.86
N GLU A 407 -14.55 0.94 -33.95
CA GLU A 407 -15.99 0.89 -34.24
C GLU A 407 -16.76 -0.03 -33.31
N GLU A 408 -16.20 -1.18 -33.00
CA GLU A 408 -16.77 -2.12 -32.04
C GLU A 408 -16.81 -1.48 -30.62
N LEU A 409 -15.79 -0.70 -30.23
CA LEU A 409 -15.74 0.00 -28.95
C LEU A 409 -16.82 1.10 -28.82
N LYS A 410 -17.16 1.80 -29.89
CA LYS A 410 -18.27 2.77 -29.92
C LYS A 410 -19.61 2.12 -29.58
N ASN A 411 -19.77 0.84 -29.92
CA ASN A 411 -20.99 0.06 -29.69
C ASN A 411 -21.03 -0.57 -28.29
N VAL A 412 -19.91 -0.60 -27.53
CA VAL A 412 -19.91 -1.00 -26.13
C VAL A 412 -20.38 0.15 -25.26
N LYS A 413 -21.62 0.07 -24.84
CA LYS A 413 -22.32 1.13 -24.09
C LYS A 413 -22.60 0.71 -22.66
N GLY A 414 -22.46 1.65 -21.73
CA GLY A 414 -23.00 1.54 -20.39
C GLY A 414 -24.51 1.84 -20.36
N ARG A 415 -25.15 1.54 -19.23
CA ARG A 415 -26.57 1.89 -19.07
C ARG A 415 -26.76 3.40 -19.17
N LYS A 416 -27.91 3.79 -19.73
CA LYS A 416 -28.34 5.19 -19.76
C LYS A 416 -28.75 5.66 -18.38
N LEU A 417 -28.62 6.97 -18.14
CA LEU A 417 -29.30 7.62 -17.02
C LEU A 417 -30.76 7.80 -17.41
N ASP A 418 -31.67 7.46 -16.49
CA ASP A 418 -33.03 7.92 -16.59
C ASP A 418 -33.06 9.40 -16.22
N GLU A 419 -33.57 10.27 -17.10
CA GLU A 419 -33.71 11.69 -16.86
C GLU A 419 -34.96 11.99 -16.03
#